data_1e024a474c5699ca6e897e58b95688c9
#
_entry.id   1e024a474c5699ca6e897e58b95688c9
#
_cell.length_a   1.000
_cell.length_b   1.000
_cell.length_c   1.000
_cell.angle_alpha   90.00
_cell.angle_beta   90.00
_cell.angle_gamma   90.00
#
_symmetry.space_group_name_H-M   'P 1'
#
loop_
_entity.id
_entity.type
_entity.pdbx_description
1 polymer ?
#
loop_
_entity_poly.entity_id
_entity_poly.type
_entity_poly.pdbx_seq_one_letter_code
_entity_poly.pdbx_strand_id
1 'polypeptide(L)'
;MEWPISNAVQDGLNPSGLNCIRDLNGNIRVWGARTIGGDTNTEFKYVNVRRLFLFLRKSIEQGTQWVVFEPNSPELWQKITRNVTAFLTTVWRSGALFGTTAAEAFYVKCDAETNPPELRDLGQVVTEIGVAIVRPAEFVIFRISQFSGASA
;
A
#
# COMPACT_ATOMS: atom_id res chain seq x y z
N MET A 1 12.50 11.03 -29.13
CA MET A 1 12.07 9.62 -28.96
C MET A 1 11.96 9.02 -30.37
N GLU A 2 12.46 7.84 -30.54
CA GLU A 2 12.42 7.13 -31.85
C GLU A 2 10.98 6.73 -32.23
N TRP A 3 10.17 6.36 -31.25
CA TRP A 3 8.78 5.97 -31.43
C TRP A 3 7.85 6.81 -30.53
N PRO A 4 7.08 7.73 -31.11
CA PRO A 4 6.09 8.48 -30.34
C PRO A 4 4.89 7.60 -29.97
N ILE A 5 4.47 7.66 -28.70
CA ILE A 5 3.31 6.91 -28.18
C ILE A 5 2.15 7.90 -28.05
N SER A 6 1.08 7.67 -28.83
CA SER A 6 -0.15 8.43 -28.75
C SER A 6 -1.00 8.03 -27.52
N ASN A 7 -2.03 8.83 -27.18
CA ASN A 7 -2.99 8.49 -26.13
C ASN A 7 -3.67 7.15 -26.42
N ALA A 8 -4.14 6.94 -27.65
CA ALA A 8 -4.84 5.70 -28.03
C ALA A 8 -3.95 4.45 -27.90
N VAL A 9 -2.66 4.56 -28.23
CA VAL A 9 -1.71 3.45 -28.03
C VAL A 9 -1.52 3.18 -26.54
N GLN A 10 -1.38 4.21 -25.73
CA GLN A 10 -1.24 4.05 -24.29
C GLN A 10 -2.49 3.46 -23.64
N ASP A 11 -3.67 3.86 -24.06
CA ASP A 11 -4.95 3.33 -23.56
C ASP A 11 -5.06 1.80 -23.78
N GLY A 12 -4.47 1.29 -24.86
CA GLY A 12 -4.37 -0.14 -25.13
C GLY A 12 -3.28 -0.86 -24.30
N LEU A 13 -2.18 -0.19 -23.98
CA LEU A 13 -1.04 -0.78 -23.25
C LEU A 13 -1.21 -0.73 -21.73
N ASN A 14 -1.86 0.29 -21.22
CA ASN A 14 -2.01 0.53 -19.78
C ASN A 14 -2.76 -0.61 -19.04
N PRO A 15 -3.85 -1.19 -19.57
CA PRO A 15 -4.51 -2.34 -18.96
C PRO A 15 -3.59 -3.56 -18.74
N SER A 16 -2.61 -3.73 -19.63
CA SER A 16 -1.61 -4.81 -19.55
C SER A 16 -0.46 -4.51 -18.58
N GLY A 17 -0.46 -3.34 -17.93
CA GLY A 17 0.59 -2.94 -17.00
C GLY A 17 1.86 -2.42 -17.66
N LEU A 18 1.79 -2.03 -18.92
CA LEU A 18 2.92 -1.43 -19.65
C LEU A 18 3.01 0.06 -19.38
N ASN A 19 4.07 0.48 -18.71
CA ASN A 19 4.35 1.88 -18.42
C ASN A 19 5.14 2.50 -19.56
N CYS A 20 4.55 3.49 -20.23
CA CYS A 20 5.18 4.14 -21.37
C CYS A 20 6.09 5.29 -20.95
N ILE A 21 7.15 5.53 -21.73
CA ILE A 21 7.90 6.78 -21.70
C ILE A 21 7.33 7.63 -22.81
N ARG A 22 6.90 8.87 -22.52
CA ARG A 22 6.24 9.75 -23.48
C ARG A 22 6.86 11.14 -23.48
N ASP A 23 6.82 11.75 -24.65
CA ASP A 23 7.05 13.18 -24.79
C ASP A 23 5.71 13.92 -24.61
N LEU A 24 5.63 14.74 -23.58
CA LEU A 24 4.47 15.55 -23.25
C LEU A 24 4.89 17.03 -23.38
N ASN A 25 4.57 17.64 -24.51
CA ASN A 25 4.89 19.06 -24.81
C ASN A 25 6.40 19.37 -24.67
N GLY A 26 7.25 18.52 -25.26
CA GLY A 26 8.70 18.66 -25.19
C GLY A 26 9.37 18.11 -23.92
N ASN A 27 8.59 17.56 -22.98
CA ASN A 27 9.11 16.92 -21.77
C ASN A 27 8.97 15.41 -21.83
N ILE A 28 10.09 14.70 -21.83
CA ILE A 28 10.13 13.23 -21.79
C ILE A 28 9.89 12.77 -20.34
N ARG A 29 8.83 12.00 -20.13
CA ARG A 29 8.42 11.51 -18.80
C ARG A 29 8.01 10.04 -18.85
N VAL A 30 8.24 9.34 -17.73
CA VAL A 30 7.61 8.05 -17.48
C VAL A 30 6.12 8.31 -17.21
N TRP A 31 5.26 7.76 -18.07
CA TRP A 31 3.81 7.98 -18.01
C TRP A 31 3.07 6.68 -17.74
N GLY A 32 3.21 6.20 -16.51
CA GLY A 32 2.59 4.99 -15.97
C GLY A 32 3.21 4.60 -14.66
N ALA A 33 2.41 3.97 -13.78
CA ALA A 33 2.84 3.54 -12.45
C ALA A 33 2.23 2.16 -12.08
N ARG A 34 1.96 1.33 -13.09
CA ARG A 34 1.40 -0.01 -12.89
C ARG A 34 2.50 -1.07 -12.79
N THR A 35 2.21 -2.13 -12.06
CA THR A 35 3.03 -3.35 -12.02
C THR A 35 2.69 -4.25 -13.22
N ILE A 36 3.53 -5.24 -13.50
CA ILE A 36 3.24 -6.29 -14.48
C ILE A 36 1.95 -7.02 -14.06
N GLY A 37 1.03 -7.21 -15.00
CA GLY A 37 -0.29 -7.76 -14.75
C GLY A 37 -1.39 -6.71 -14.83
N GLY A 38 -1.08 -5.43 -14.72
CA GLY A 38 -2.01 -4.32 -14.97
C GLY A 38 -3.34 -4.49 -14.23
N ASP A 39 -4.45 -4.49 -14.98
CA ASP A 39 -5.80 -4.59 -14.43
C ASP A 39 -6.14 -5.97 -13.85
N THR A 40 -5.41 -7.03 -14.20
CA THR A 40 -5.60 -8.37 -13.62
C THR A 40 -5.06 -8.50 -12.21
N ASN A 41 -4.13 -7.62 -11.81
CA ASN A 41 -3.55 -7.58 -10.46
C ASN A 41 -4.19 -6.48 -9.63
N THR A 42 -5.39 -6.73 -9.11
CA THR A 42 -6.19 -5.73 -8.39
C THR A 42 -5.55 -5.26 -7.08
N GLU A 43 -4.85 -6.15 -6.37
CA GLU A 43 -4.25 -5.85 -5.07
C GLU A 43 -2.96 -5.03 -5.21
N PHE A 44 -2.05 -5.45 -6.08
CA PHE A 44 -0.75 -4.81 -6.28
C PHE A 44 -0.62 -4.13 -7.65
N LYS A 45 -1.72 -3.59 -8.16
CA LYS A 45 -1.77 -2.92 -9.46
C LYS A 45 -0.73 -1.81 -9.61
N TYR A 46 -0.48 -1.06 -8.53
CA TYR A 46 0.38 0.11 -8.55
C TYR A 46 1.75 -0.13 -7.91
N VAL A 47 2.79 0.41 -8.53
CA VAL A 47 4.18 0.29 -8.08
C VAL A 47 4.36 0.86 -6.66
N ASN A 48 3.74 1.98 -6.32
CA ASN A 48 3.84 2.57 -4.99
C ASN A 48 3.26 1.64 -3.92
N VAL A 49 2.12 0.98 -4.19
CA VAL A 49 1.52 0.00 -3.28
C VAL A 49 2.48 -1.17 -3.06
N ARG A 50 2.99 -1.77 -4.15
CA ARG A 50 3.93 -2.89 -4.06
C ARG A 50 5.21 -2.53 -3.32
N ARG A 51 5.79 -1.37 -3.61
CA ARG A 51 7.00 -0.88 -2.93
C ARG A 51 6.77 -0.64 -1.43
N LEU A 52 5.63 -0.06 -1.07
CA LEU A 52 5.31 0.17 0.34
C LEU A 52 5.15 -1.16 1.09
N PHE A 53 4.47 -2.16 0.50
CA PHE A 53 4.39 -3.49 1.10
C PHE A 53 5.76 -4.14 1.32
N LEU A 54 6.66 -4.06 0.35
CA LEU A 54 8.02 -4.57 0.50
C LEU A 54 8.80 -3.86 1.61
N PHE A 55 8.64 -2.54 1.71
CA PHE A 55 9.24 -1.74 2.77
C PHE A 55 8.68 -2.12 4.14
N LEU A 56 7.35 -2.20 4.30
CA LEU A 56 6.70 -2.56 5.56
C LEU A 56 7.15 -3.95 6.01
N ARG A 57 7.07 -4.94 5.10
CA ARG A 57 7.50 -6.31 5.38
C ARG A 57 8.95 -6.35 5.89
N LYS A 58 9.87 -5.71 5.15
CA LYS A 58 11.29 -5.74 5.50
C LYS A 58 11.57 -5.01 6.80
N SER A 59 10.93 -3.87 7.03
CA SER A 59 11.11 -3.09 8.27
C SER A 59 10.57 -3.83 9.49
N ILE A 60 9.40 -4.45 9.39
CA ILE A 60 8.81 -5.23 10.48
C ILE A 60 9.67 -6.47 10.77
N GLU A 61 10.08 -7.21 9.74
CA GLU A 61 10.98 -8.35 9.88
C GLU A 61 12.26 -7.99 10.64
N GLN A 62 12.90 -6.89 10.25
CA GLN A 62 14.12 -6.41 10.92
C GLN A 62 13.84 -5.89 12.32
N GLY A 63 12.76 -5.15 12.52
CA GLY A 63 12.37 -4.56 13.79
C GLY A 63 11.89 -5.57 14.82
N THR A 64 11.55 -6.79 14.40
CA THR A 64 11.07 -7.85 15.29
C THR A 64 12.07 -9.00 15.50
N GLN A 65 13.31 -8.89 15.03
CA GLN A 65 14.34 -9.93 15.21
C GLN A 65 14.63 -10.26 16.67
N TRP A 66 14.45 -9.31 17.57
CA TRP A 66 14.61 -9.49 19.01
C TRP A 66 13.61 -10.46 19.64
N VAL A 67 12.52 -10.78 18.94
CA VAL A 67 11.48 -11.73 19.39
C VAL A 67 12.01 -13.17 19.42
N VAL A 68 13.02 -13.47 18.62
CA VAL A 68 13.58 -14.81 18.50
C VAL A 68 14.19 -15.24 19.84
N PHE A 69 13.77 -16.40 20.34
CA PHE A 69 14.11 -16.99 21.64
C PHE A 69 13.53 -16.29 22.89
N GLU A 70 12.67 -15.28 22.71
CA GLU A 70 11.90 -14.74 23.83
C GLU A 70 10.77 -15.73 24.24
N PRO A 71 10.38 -15.76 25.53
CA PRO A 71 9.25 -16.59 25.99
C PRO A 71 7.97 -16.23 25.25
N ASN A 72 7.31 -17.21 24.63
CA ASN A 72 6.06 -17.01 23.89
C ASN A 72 4.88 -16.83 24.86
N SER A 73 4.69 -15.62 25.33
CA SER A 73 3.73 -15.24 26.36
C SER A 73 2.87 -14.02 25.94
N PRO A 74 1.74 -13.78 26.61
CA PRO A 74 0.93 -12.59 26.40
C PRO A 74 1.70 -11.26 26.52
N GLU A 75 2.73 -11.23 27.37
CA GLU A 75 3.59 -10.06 27.54
C GLU A 75 4.43 -9.80 26.29
N LEU A 76 4.96 -10.84 25.67
CA LEU A 76 5.67 -10.76 24.39
C LEU A 76 4.74 -10.22 23.30
N TRP A 77 3.52 -10.75 23.19
CA TRP A 77 2.54 -10.31 22.19
C TRP A 77 2.20 -8.83 22.31
N GLN A 78 2.04 -8.34 23.56
CA GLN A 78 1.81 -6.90 23.82
C GLN A 78 3.01 -6.04 23.42
N LYS A 79 4.26 -6.51 23.65
CA LYS A 79 5.47 -5.81 23.22
C LYS A 79 5.53 -5.72 21.69
N ILE A 80 5.25 -6.83 20.98
CA ILE A 80 5.21 -6.86 19.51
C ILE A 80 4.16 -5.87 19.00
N THR A 81 2.92 -5.97 19.49
CA THR A 81 1.81 -5.10 19.11
C THR A 81 2.18 -3.62 19.29
N ARG A 82 2.75 -3.26 20.44
CA ARG A 82 3.16 -1.88 20.72
C ARG A 82 4.25 -1.39 19.75
N ASN A 83 5.27 -2.18 19.51
CA ASN A 83 6.38 -1.79 18.63
C ASN A 83 5.93 -1.64 17.17
N VAL A 84 5.15 -2.60 16.67
CA VAL A 84 4.61 -2.55 15.31
C VAL A 84 3.62 -1.40 15.15
N THR A 85 2.75 -1.16 16.14
CA THR A 85 1.82 -0.03 16.14
C THR A 85 2.55 1.32 16.11
N ALA A 86 3.61 1.48 16.89
CA ALA A 86 4.42 2.70 16.89
C ALA A 86 5.06 2.96 15.52
N PHE A 87 5.63 1.91 14.90
CA PHE A 87 6.18 1.98 13.55
C PHE A 87 5.11 2.36 12.51
N LEU A 88 3.97 1.66 12.49
CA LEU A 88 2.89 1.93 11.53
C LEU A 88 2.26 3.31 11.74
N THR A 89 2.20 3.81 12.98
CA THR A 89 1.77 5.18 13.27
C THR A 89 2.70 6.20 12.60
N THR A 90 4.01 5.96 12.61
CA THR A 90 4.97 6.82 11.92
C THR A 90 4.77 6.79 10.40
N VAL A 91 4.54 5.60 9.83
CA VAL A 91 4.25 5.44 8.41
C VAL A 91 2.93 6.12 8.02
N TRP A 92 1.90 6.00 8.85
CA TRP A 92 0.62 6.69 8.64
C TRP A 92 0.78 8.22 8.67
N ARG A 93 1.49 8.75 9.66
CA ARG A 93 1.76 10.20 9.76
C ARG A 93 2.56 10.75 8.58
N SER A 94 3.34 9.92 7.90
CA SER A 94 4.02 10.32 6.66
C SER A 94 3.08 10.42 5.44
N GLY A 95 1.79 10.06 5.59
CA GLY A 95 0.80 10.10 4.51
C GLY A 95 0.82 8.88 3.59
N ALA A 96 1.55 7.82 3.93
CA ALA A 96 1.63 6.62 3.11
C ALA A 96 0.43 5.67 3.29
N LEU A 97 -0.29 5.78 4.42
CA LEU A 97 -1.50 5.02 4.71
C LEU A 97 -2.74 5.92 4.65
N PHE A 98 -3.83 5.36 4.14
CA PHE A 98 -5.12 6.04 4.00
C PHE A 98 -5.93 5.89 5.29
N GLY A 99 -6.54 6.99 5.74
CA GLY A 99 -7.41 7.04 6.91
C GLY A 99 -7.21 8.34 7.70
N THR A 100 -8.28 8.87 8.24
CA THR A 100 -8.26 10.08 9.10
C THR A 100 -7.78 9.76 10.51
N THR A 101 -7.98 8.51 10.94
CA THR A 101 -7.55 7.98 12.23
C THR A 101 -6.60 6.78 12.03
N ALA A 102 -5.78 6.49 13.03
CA ALA A 102 -4.88 5.35 12.99
C ALA A 102 -5.65 4.01 12.86
N ALA A 103 -6.81 3.89 13.49
CA ALA A 103 -7.66 2.70 13.44
C ALA A 103 -8.26 2.43 12.04
N GLU A 104 -8.43 3.46 11.22
CA GLU A 104 -8.84 3.31 9.82
C GLU A 104 -7.66 2.96 8.91
N ALA A 105 -6.45 3.37 9.29
CA ALA A 105 -5.27 3.24 8.47
C ALA A 105 -4.57 1.86 8.60
N PHE A 106 -4.61 1.27 9.79
CA PHE A 106 -4.01 -0.04 10.04
C PHE A 106 -4.55 -0.70 11.30
N TYR A 107 -4.36 -2.02 11.40
CA TYR A 107 -4.54 -2.77 12.64
C TYR A 107 -3.37 -3.73 12.86
N VAL A 108 -3.14 -4.07 14.14
CA VAL A 108 -2.13 -5.04 14.56
C VAL A 108 -2.80 -5.96 15.59
N LYS A 109 -2.85 -7.27 15.29
CA LYS A 109 -3.43 -8.28 16.15
C LYS A 109 -2.37 -9.33 16.49
N CYS A 110 -2.05 -9.46 17.77
CA CYS A 110 -1.17 -10.49 18.30
C CYS A 110 -1.69 -10.84 19.70
N ASP A 111 -2.49 -11.89 19.78
CA ASP A 111 -3.21 -12.32 20.99
C ASP A 111 -3.35 -13.84 21.05
N ALA A 112 -4.17 -14.33 21.98
CA ALA A 112 -4.42 -15.77 22.15
C ALA A 112 -5.17 -16.40 20.96
N GLU A 113 -5.93 -15.60 20.20
CA GLU A 113 -6.63 -16.08 19.01
C GLU A 113 -5.67 -16.32 17.84
N THR A 114 -4.69 -15.40 17.65
CA THR A 114 -3.64 -15.57 16.62
C THR A 114 -2.55 -16.55 17.04
N ASN A 115 -2.43 -16.85 18.36
CA ASN A 115 -1.40 -17.73 18.93
C ASN A 115 -2.02 -18.81 19.82
N PRO A 116 -2.83 -19.73 19.26
CA PRO A 116 -3.39 -20.87 20.02
C PRO A 116 -2.28 -21.81 20.51
N PRO A 117 -2.57 -22.70 21.47
CA PRO A 117 -1.59 -23.61 22.05
C PRO A 117 -0.77 -24.39 21.02
N GLU A 118 -1.41 -24.86 19.95
CA GLU A 118 -0.78 -25.66 18.90
C GLU A 118 0.37 -24.92 18.20
N LEU A 119 0.19 -23.63 17.93
CA LEU A 119 1.25 -22.78 17.31
C LEU A 119 2.36 -22.46 18.31
N ARG A 120 2.00 -22.25 19.58
CA ARG A 120 3.00 -21.98 20.64
C ARG A 120 3.88 -23.19 20.89
N ASP A 121 3.31 -24.39 20.88
CA ASP A 121 4.06 -25.64 21.05
C ASP A 121 5.04 -25.90 19.90
N LEU A 122 4.74 -25.36 18.70
CA LEU A 122 5.65 -25.33 17.56
C LEU A 122 6.68 -24.20 17.62
N GLY A 123 6.68 -23.38 18.68
CA GLY A 123 7.59 -22.24 18.84
C GLY A 123 7.28 -21.08 17.90
N GLN A 124 6.04 -20.97 17.42
CA GLN A 124 5.63 -19.92 16.48
C GLN A 124 4.91 -18.78 17.19
N VAL A 125 5.18 -17.55 16.75
CA VAL A 125 4.40 -16.35 17.11
C VAL A 125 3.82 -15.75 15.83
N VAL A 126 2.51 -15.61 15.79
CA VAL A 126 1.77 -15.07 14.67
C VAL A 126 1.23 -13.70 15.02
N THR A 127 1.59 -12.71 14.21
CA THR A 127 1.07 -11.34 14.29
C THR A 127 0.38 -11.01 12.98
N GLU A 128 -0.90 -10.68 13.05
CA GLU A 128 -1.69 -10.25 11.91
C GLU A 128 -1.66 -8.72 11.80
N ILE A 129 -1.35 -8.23 10.60
CA ILE A 129 -1.22 -6.79 10.33
C ILE A 129 -2.01 -6.46 9.08
N GLY A 130 -3.00 -5.56 9.20
CA GLY A 130 -3.70 -4.99 8.07
C GLY A 130 -3.34 -3.53 7.87
N VAL A 131 -3.17 -3.10 6.62
CA VAL A 131 -2.81 -1.72 6.26
C VAL A 131 -3.64 -1.22 5.08
N ALA A 132 -4.15 0.01 5.18
CA ALA A 132 -4.83 0.70 4.10
C ALA A 132 -3.83 1.61 3.38
N ILE A 133 -3.34 1.20 2.21
CA ILE A 133 -2.32 1.94 1.46
C ILE A 133 -2.97 2.98 0.54
N VAL A 134 -2.39 4.19 0.49
CA VAL A 134 -2.80 5.23 -0.45
C VAL A 134 -2.50 4.80 -1.88
N ARG A 135 -3.54 4.82 -2.73
CA ARG A 135 -3.41 4.54 -4.17
C ARG A 135 -3.26 5.85 -4.94
N PRO A 136 -2.50 5.89 -6.04
CA PRO A 136 -2.36 7.09 -6.85
C PRO A 136 -3.67 7.43 -7.56
N ALA A 137 -3.94 8.72 -7.79
CA ALA A 137 -4.95 9.16 -8.74
C ALA A 137 -4.39 8.96 -10.16
N GLU A 138 -4.93 8.02 -10.90
CA GLU A 138 -4.49 7.72 -12.28
C GLU A 138 -5.30 8.54 -13.31
N PHE A 139 -6.59 8.80 -12.99
CA PHE A 139 -7.48 9.56 -13.85
C PHE A 139 -8.06 10.76 -13.12
N VAL A 140 -8.03 11.91 -13.79
CA VAL A 140 -8.65 13.15 -13.32
C VAL A 140 -9.85 13.44 -14.20
N ILE A 141 -11.05 13.39 -13.64
CA ILE A 141 -12.30 13.61 -14.34
C ILE A 141 -12.89 14.95 -13.89
N PHE A 142 -13.05 15.88 -14.81
CA PHE A 142 -13.73 17.14 -14.58
C PHE A 142 -15.17 17.06 -15.09
N ARG A 143 -16.13 17.40 -14.25
CA ARG A 143 -17.53 17.56 -14.64
C ARG A 143 -17.84 19.06 -14.63
N ILE A 144 -18.11 19.63 -15.81
CA ILE A 144 -18.47 21.04 -15.97
C ILE A 144 -19.94 21.08 -16.37
N SER A 145 -20.77 21.73 -15.57
CA SER A 145 -22.17 21.97 -15.87
C SER A 145 -22.43 23.46 -15.99
N GLN A 146 -23.24 23.85 -16.95
CA GLN A 146 -23.73 25.22 -17.05
C GLN A 146 -24.83 25.43 -16.01
N PHE A 147 -24.64 26.40 -15.14
CA PHE A 147 -25.65 26.85 -14.19
C PHE A 147 -26.38 28.05 -14.79
N SER A 148 -27.66 27.92 -15.09
CA SER A 148 -28.51 29.08 -15.40
C SER A 148 -28.89 29.73 -14.09
N GLY A 149 -28.29 30.89 -13.77
CA GLY A 149 -28.72 31.69 -12.65
C GLY A 149 -30.22 31.96 -12.76
N ALA A 150 -30.92 31.82 -11.62
CA ALA A 150 -32.33 32.17 -11.56
C ALA A 150 -32.45 33.65 -11.99
N SER A 151 -33.17 33.90 -13.09
CA SER A 151 -33.57 35.25 -13.44
C SER A 151 -34.45 35.80 -12.34
N ALA A 152 -34.01 36.86 -11.69
CA ALA A 152 -34.78 37.63 -10.76
C ALA A 152 -35.99 38.23 -11.44
#